data_f3ac78d56a47c5b27de5101b61d7348e
#
_entry.id   f3ac78d56a47c5b27de5101b61d7348e
#
_cell.length_a   1.000
_cell.length_b   1.000
_cell.length_c   1.000
_cell.angle_alpha   90.00
_cell.angle_beta   90.00
_cell.angle_gamma   90.00
#
_symmetry.space_group_name_H-M   'P 1'
#
loop_
_entity.id
_entity.type
_entity.pdbx_description
1 polymer ?
#
loop_
_entity_poly.entity_id
_entity_poly.type
_entity_poly.pdbx_seq_one_letter_code
_entity_poly.pdbx_strand_id
1 'polypeptide(L)'
;MKKKLSAVFLALAASMPMTAQNLVKGNYGYLYCHMSDKGEWTAYAISRDGYNYQDINGGNPIFNPEEHARIEGGTRDAYITCMHNGKGYIMVTTDMCVRKSHKWDNYGIDLLKSK
;
A
#
# COMPACT_ATOMS: atom_id res chain seq x y z
N MET A 1 26.21 -56.54 -12.89
CA MET A 1 25.20 -55.51 -13.18
C MET A 1 25.05 -54.57 -11.99
N LYS A 2 25.59 -53.36 -12.05
CA LYS A 2 25.49 -52.35 -10.99
C LYS A 2 24.31 -51.45 -11.26
N LYS A 3 23.24 -51.53 -10.43
CA LYS A 3 22.11 -50.62 -10.50
C LYS A 3 22.50 -49.28 -9.91
N LYS A 4 22.50 -48.23 -10.74
CA LYS A 4 22.65 -46.84 -10.30
C LYS A 4 21.33 -46.38 -9.71
N LEU A 5 21.32 -46.07 -8.41
CA LEU A 5 20.19 -45.46 -7.71
C LEU A 5 20.28 -43.95 -7.96
N SER A 6 19.43 -43.42 -8.84
CA SER A 6 19.32 -41.97 -9.02
C SER A 6 18.48 -41.42 -7.88
N ALA A 7 19.11 -40.67 -6.98
CA ALA A 7 18.37 -39.88 -5.98
C ALA A 7 17.79 -38.65 -6.65
N VAL A 8 16.47 -38.63 -6.76
CA VAL A 8 15.70 -37.43 -7.19
C VAL A 8 15.59 -36.56 -5.93
N PHE A 9 16.33 -35.46 -5.88
CA PHE A 9 16.12 -34.41 -4.89
C PHE A 9 14.85 -33.64 -5.28
N LEU A 10 13.75 -33.93 -4.63
CA LEU A 10 12.54 -33.15 -4.70
C LEU A 10 12.74 -31.89 -3.83
N ALA A 11 13.11 -30.78 -4.45
CA ALA A 11 13.16 -29.49 -3.76
C ALA A 11 11.72 -29.07 -3.44
N LEU A 12 11.30 -29.31 -2.22
CA LEU A 12 10.04 -28.79 -1.67
C LEU A 12 10.27 -27.29 -1.47
N ALA A 13 9.87 -26.47 -2.45
CA ALA A 13 9.75 -25.03 -2.25
C ALA A 13 8.61 -24.81 -1.24
N ALA A 14 8.98 -24.70 0.03
CA ALA A 14 8.07 -24.23 1.05
C ALA A 14 7.68 -22.80 0.71
N SER A 15 6.52 -22.60 0.09
CA SER A 15 5.85 -21.32 0.04
C SER A 15 5.50 -20.95 1.48
N MET A 16 6.39 -20.21 2.13
CA MET A 16 6.02 -19.61 3.40
C MET A 16 4.82 -18.69 3.16
N PRO A 17 3.71 -18.87 3.88
CA PRO A 17 2.67 -17.86 3.85
C PRO A 17 3.35 -16.57 4.30
N MET A 18 3.28 -15.51 3.47
CA MET A 18 3.59 -14.16 3.93
C MET A 18 2.52 -13.82 4.98
N THR A 19 2.76 -14.27 6.19
CA THR A 19 2.04 -13.73 7.35
C THR A 19 2.30 -12.23 7.31
N ALA A 20 1.22 -11.44 7.41
CA ALA A 20 1.34 -10.01 7.63
C ALA A 20 2.44 -9.80 8.67
N GLN A 21 3.59 -9.32 8.21
CA GLN A 21 4.74 -9.19 9.11
C GLN A 21 4.28 -8.27 10.22
N ASN A 22 4.26 -8.76 11.43
CA ASN A 22 4.04 -7.93 12.60
C ASN A 22 5.04 -6.80 12.50
N LEU A 23 4.55 -5.60 12.17
CA LEU A 23 5.37 -4.41 12.11
C LEU A 23 6.09 -4.33 13.46
N VAL A 24 7.37 -4.60 13.45
CA VAL A 24 8.17 -4.62 14.68
C VAL A 24 8.02 -3.24 15.29
N LYS A 25 7.50 -3.17 16.52
CA LYS A 25 7.42 -1.92 17.27
C LYS A 25 8.76 -1.21 17.18
N GLY A 26 8.77 -0.01 16.64
CA GLY A 26 9.98 0.76 16.47
C GLY A 26 9.71 2.09 15.77
N ASN A 27 10.67 2.99 15.86
CA ASN A 27 10.57 4.26 15.18
C ASN A 27 10.86 4.05 13.69
N TYR A 28 9.85 4.28 12.86
CA TYR A 28 10.00 4.44 11.43
C TYR A 28 10.10 5.93 11.15
N GLY A 29 11.15 6.33 10.41
CA GLY A 29 11.39 7.75 10.11
C GLY A 29 10.72 8.22 8.84
N TYR A 30 10.30 7.29 7.96
CA TYR A 30 9.83 7.62 6.62
C TYR A 30 8.55 6.87 6.29
N LEU A 31 7.57 7.64 5.78
CA LEU A 31 6.34 7.14 5.20
C LEU A 31 6.33 7.50 3.72
N TYR A 32 6.12 6.52 2.87
CA TYR A 32 5.95 6.70 1.44
C TYR A 32 4.50 6.42 1.06
N CYS A 33 3.85 7.44 0.51
CA CYS A 33 2.55 7.31 -0.10
C CYS A 33 2.76 7.06 -1.59
N HIS A 34 2.21 5.99 -2.11
CA HIS A 34 2.38 5.62 -3.51
C HIS A 34 1.08 5.09 -4.12
N MET A 35 1.01 5.09 -5.43
CA MET A 35 -0.06 4.41 -6.15
C MET A 35 0.14 2.90 -6.04
N SER A 36 -0.94 2.19 -5.78
CA SER A 36 -0.94 0.73 -5.86
C SER A 36 -0.92 0.27 -7.32
N ASP A 37 -0.22 -0.83 -7.59
CA ASP A 37 -0.29 -1.53 -8.88
C ASP A 37 -1.60 -2.33 -9.04
N LYS A 38 -2.31 -2.57 -7.94
CA LYS A 38 -3.55 -3.35 -7.89
C LYS A 38 -4.79 -2.53 -8.22
N GLY A 39 -4.73 -1.22 -8.05
CA GLY A 39 -5.88 -0.34 -8.26
C GLY A 39 -5.52 1.14 -8.15
N GLU A 40 -6.50 2.00 -8.40
CA GLU A 40 -6.32 3.44 -8.34
C GLU A 40 -6.56 3.98 -6.94
N TRP A 41 -5.73 3.53 -6.02
CA TRP A 41 -5.75 3.99 -4.64
C TRP A 41 -4.35 4.21 -4.09
N THR A 42 -4.28 5.00 -3.06
CA THR A 42 -3.07 5.21 -2.29
C THR A 42 -2.79 4.00 -1.42
N ALA A 43 -1.58 3.48 -1.53
CA ALA A 43 -0.97 2.53 -0.63
C ALA A 43 0.17 3.19 0.14
N TYR A 44 0.61 2.55 1.20
CA TYR A 44 1.67 3.06 2.05
C TYR A 44 2.80 2.06 2.20
N ALA A 45 4.01 2.59 2.24
CA ALA A 45 5.19 1.86 2.66
C ALA A 45 5.97 2.64 3.71
N ILE A 46 6.66 1.94 4.58
CA ILE A 46 7.45 2.52 5.66
C ILE A 46 8.91 2.12 5.56
N SER A 47 9.77 3.00 6.00
CA SER A 47 11.21 2.75 6.04
C SER A 47 11.85 3.31 7.30
N ARG A 48 12.96 2.70 7.72
CA ARG A 48 13.81 3.19 8.81
C ARG A 48 14.98 4.02 8.32
N ASP A 49 15.44 3.74 7.11
CA ASP A 49 16.65 4.33 6.53
C ASP A 49 16.38 5.25 5.33
N GLY A 50 15.15 5.29 4.82
CA GLY A 50 14.75 6.07 3.65
C GLY A 50 15.12 5.44 2.31
N TYR A 51 15.72 4.26 2.31
CA TYR A 51 16.13 3.55 1.10
C TYR A 51 15.38 2.23 0.90
N ASN A 52 15.15 1.51 2.00
CA ASN A 52 14.47 0.23 1.97
C ASN A 52 13.05 0.41 2.53
N TYR A 53 12.06 0.24 1.68
CA TYR A 53 10.65 0.42 2.03
C TYR A 53 9.94 -0.92 2.08
N GLN A 54 9.07 -1.05 3.05
CA GLN A 54 8.19 -2.20 3.22
C GLN A 54 6.74 -1.75 3.12
N ASP A 55 5.99 -2.36 2.20
CA ASP A 55 4.57 -2.10 2.06
C ASP A 55 3.80 -2.41 3.33
N ILE A 56 2.91 -1.50 3.68
CA ILE A 56 1.89 -1.74 4.69
C ILE A 56 0.68 -2.38 3.99
N ASN A 57 0.09 -3.37 4.62
CA ASN A 57 -1.10 -4.06 4.11
C ASN A 57 -0.91 -4.67 2.72
N GLY A 58 0.33 -5.01 2.34
CA GLY A 58 0.65 -5.64 1.07
C GLY A 58 0.23 -4.84 -0.16
N GLY A 59 0.28 -3.50 -0.10
CA GLY A 59 -0.12 -2.60 -1.17
C GLY A 59 -1.63 -2.50 -1.39
N ASN A 60 -2.45 -3.05 -0.47
CA ASN A 60 -3.89 -2.84 -0.49
C ASN A 60 -4.23 -1.47 0.14
N PRO A 61 -5.40 -0.91 -0.16
CA PRO A 61 -5.82 0.34 0.45
C PRO A 61 -5.97 0.18 1.98
N ILE A 62 -5.65 1.23 2.72
CA ILE A 62 -5.79 1.25 4.19
C ILE A 62 -7.23 1.55 4.59
N PHE A 63 -7.96 2.21 3.74
CA PHE A 63 -9.39 2.48 3.88
C PHE A 63 -10.09 2.14 2.57
N ASN A 64 -11.40 1.90 2.63
CA ASN A 64 -12.17 1.60 1.43
C ASN A 64 -12.33 2.86 0.55
N PRO A 65 -11.70 2.93 -0.64
CA PRO A 65 -11.82 4.10 -1.50
C PRO A 65 -13.25 4.39 -1.92
N GLU A 66 -14.07 3.37 -2.13
CA GLU A 66 -15.46 3.53 -2.56
C GLU A 66 -16.38 4.16 -1.51
N GLU A 67 -16.01 4.05 -0.24
CA GLU A 67 -16.74 4.70 0.86
C GLU A 67 -16.34 6.16 1.06
N HIS A 68 -15.10 6.49 0.76
CA HIS A 68 -14.49 7.78 1.08
C HIS A 68 -14.34 8.68 -0.14
N ALA A 69 -13.93 8.16 -1.27
CA ALA A 69 -13.88 8.84 -2.55
C ALA A 69 -15.24 8.68 -3.25
N ARG A 70 -16.13 9.64 -3.06
CA ARG A 70 -17.55 9.50 -3.39
C ARG A 70 -17.93 9.88 -4.82
N ILE A 71 -17.02 10.47 -5.58
CA ILE A 71 -17.27 10.91 -6.94
C ILE A 71 -16.91 9.80 -7.92
N GLU A 72 -15.65 9.37 -7.95
CA GLU A 72 -15.19 8.32 -8.85
C GLU A 72 -14.71 7.06 -8.14
N GLY A 73 -14.42 7.15 -6.84
CA GLY A 73 -14.01 6.02 -6.02
C GLY A 73 -12.54 5.66 -6.15
N GLY A 74 -11.70 6.61 -6.52
CA GLY A 74 -10.24 6.49 -6.51
C GLY A 74 -9.61 7.42 -5.48
N THR A 75 -8.45 7.08 -4.97
CA THR A 75 -7.71 7.92 -4.03
C THR A 75 -6.26 8.01 -4.48
N ARG A 76 -5.99 8.95 -5.37
CA ARG A 76 -4.71 9.09 -6.05
C ARG A 76 -3.91 10.28 -5.54
N ASP A 77 -2.62 10.26 -5.86
CA ASP A 77 -1.72 11.41 -5.70
C ASP A 77 -1.73 11.99 -4.27
N ALA A 78 -1.69 11.09 -3.28
CA ALA A 78 -1.83 11.45 -1.89
C ALA A 78 -0.69 12.34 -1.38
N TYR A 79 -1.07 13.39 -0.68
CA TYR A 79 -0.18 14.19 0.13
C TYR A 79 -0.61 14.13 1.59
N ILE A 80 0.32 13.80 2.49
CA ILE A 80 0.07 13.68 3.92
C ILE A 80 0.94 14.65 4.71
N THR A 81 0.34 15.30 5.70
CA THR A 81 1.05 16.19 6.60
C THR A 81 0.56 16.06 8.04
N CYS A 82 1.44 16.38 8.98
CA CYS A 82 1.07 16.45 10.39
C CYS A 82 0.13 17.64 10.64
N MET A 83 -0.88 17.45 11.48
CA MET A 83 -1.72 18.54 11.92
C MET A 83 -0.93 19.54 12.77
N HIS A 84 -1.28 20.82 12.67
CA HIS A 84 -0.62 21.91 13.41
C HIS A 84 -0.52 21.69 14.92
N ASN A 85 -1.50 21.02 15.49
CA ASN A 85 -1.51 20.68 16.92
C ASN A 85 -0.66 19.45 17.30
N GLY A 86 0.00 18.82 16.32
CA GLY A 86 0.80 17.61 16.49
C GLY A 86 0.00 16.34 16.85
N LYS A 87 -1.33 16.40 16.81
CA LYS A 87 -2.19 15.29 17.22
C LYS A 87 -2.84 14.59 16.04
N GLY A 88 -2.03 14.06 15.13
CA GLY A 88 -2.49 13.28 13.99
C GLY A 88 -2.09 13.88 12.64
N TYR A 89 -2.67 13.35 11.61
CA TYR A 89 -2.31 13.67 10.24
C TYR A 89 -3.54 14.05 9.41
N ILE A 90 -3.31 14.90 8.42
CA ILE A 90 -4.26 15.19 7.35
C ILE A 90 -3.66 14.67 6.06
N MET A 91 -4.49 14.04 5.26
CA MET A 91 -4.15 13.59 3.92
C MET A 91 -5.14 14.18 2.93
N VAL A 92 -4.65 14.63 1.79
CA VAL A 92 -5.45 15.01 0.63
C VAL A 92 -5.15 14.06 -0.51
N THR A 93 -6.18 13.69 -1.27
CA THR A 93 -6.06 12.86 -2.46
C THR A 93 -6.96 13.38 -3.56
N THR A 94 -6.68 13.01 -4.80
CA THR A 94 -7.61 13.22 -5.90
C THR A 94 -8.64 12.11 -5.92
N ASP A 95 -9.94 12.46 -5.97
CA ASP A 95 -11.01 11.50 -6.21
C ASP A 95 -11.14 11.26 -7.72
N MET A 96 -10.28 10.39 -8.23
CA MET A 96 -10.23 10.07 -9.64
C MET A 96 -10.00 8.58 -9.86
N CYS A 97 -10.80 7.96 -10.70
CA CYS A 97 -10.65 6.57 -11.09
C CYS A 97 -10.79 6.42 -12.61
N VAL A 98 -9.67 6.48 -13.32
CA VAL A 98 -9.63 6.38 -14.78
C VAL A 98 -10.14 5.02 -15.27
N ARG A 99 -9.94 3.96 -14.50
CA ARG A 99 -10.45 2.62 -14.82
C ARG A 99 -11.97 2.55 -14.86
N LYS A 100 -12.65 3.40 -14.08
CA LYS A 100 -14.12 3.50 -14.06
C LYS A 100 -14.63 4.54 -15.05
N SER A 101 -14.07 5.74 -15.01
CA SER A 101 -14.54 6.87 -15.79
C SER A 101 -14.07 6.86 -17.25
N HIS A 102 -12.95 6.18 -17.54
CA HIS A 102 -12.21 6.26 -18.80
C HIS A 102 -11.76 7.68 -19.19
N LYS A 103 -11.66 8.57 -18.22
CA LYS A 103 -11.29 9.98 -18.38
C LYS A 103 -10.19 10.35 -17.38
N TRP A 104 -9.42 11.36 -17.74
CA TRP A 104 -8.38 11.96 -16.90
C TRP A 104 -8.88 13.24 -16.20
N ASP A 105 -10.17 13.41 -16.08
CA ASP A 105 -10.77 14.53 -15.40
C ASP A 105 -10.77 14.27 -13.89
N ASN A 106 -10.45 15.29 -13.11
CA ASN A 106 -10.57 15.27 -11.66
C ASN A 106 -11.73 16.17 -11.23
N TYR A 107 -12.73 15.59 -10.60
CA TYR A 107 -13.93 16.30 -10.14
C TYR A 107 -13.95 16.56 -8.64
N GLY A 108 -13.01 16.00 -7.89
CA GLY A 108 -13.00 16.15 -6.46
C GLY A 108 -11.64 15.91 -5.80
N ILE A 109 -11.55 16.45 -4.60
CA ILE A 109 -10.43 16.23 -3.68
C ILE A 109 -10.99 15.67 -2.39
N ASP A 110 -10.45 14.56 -1.93
CA ASP A 110 -10.79 14.00 -0.63
C ASP A 110 -9.87 14.55 0.44
N LEU A 111 -10.46 14.90 1.56
CA LEU A 111 -9.73 15.29 2.76
C LEU A 111 -9.96 14.25 3.85
N LEU A 112 -8.91 13.59 4.24
CA LEU A 112 -8.92 12.56 5.28
C LEU A 112 -8.13 13.02 6.49
N LYS A 113 -8.58 12.60 7.66
CA LYS A 113 -7.95 12.93 8.94
C LYS A 113 -7.77 11.66 9.75
N SER A 114 -6.57 11.47 10.32
CA SER A 114 -6.35 10.43 11.33
C SER A 114 -7.03 10.81 12.66
N LYS A 115 -7.50 9.81 13.35
CA LYS A 115 -7.99 9.96 14.72
C LYS A 115 -6.84 9.86 15.72
#